data_c89cdedd5c8b1b3fbfcb1069c7f6a67d
#
_entry.id   c89cdedd5c8b1b3fbfcb1069c7f6a67d
#
_cell.length_a   1.000
_cell.length_b   1.000
_cell.length_c   1.000
_cell.angle_alpha   90.00
_cell.angle_beta   90.00
_cell.angle_gamma   90.00
#
_symmetry.space_group_name_H-M   'P 1'
#
loop_
_entity.id
_entity.type
_entity.pdbx_description
1 polymer ?
#
loop_
_entity_poly.entity_id
_entity_poly.type
_entity_poly.pdbx_seq_one_letter_code
_entity_poly.pdbx_strand_id
1 'polypeptide(L)'
;MKLIIPGLYVVAFVVGWILLFSSLTIDMAKIKDITNIIVLLIPFVGFIVGYFVECVMSALEHVFYLLGGRRPSKTILCNSFRGLYALKLENKIFSKHDCTIESIKNEKANEILQIAKQSIDREKVEVFRLNSMLARNIFGSQFFLTILYCFASDCFCKDGYFYISLAVSLLFFFYWFHHTHVYVKYVLAEYEKTLD
;
A
#
# COMPACT_ATOMS: atom_id res chain seq x y z
N MET A 1 -14.87 -0.20 3.85
CA MET A 1 -13.95 -1.29 4.20
C MET A 1 -12.47 -0.95 4.02
N LYS A 2 -12.01 -0.31 2.94
CA LYS A 2 -10.60 -0.04 2.61
C LYS A 2 -9.79 0.70 3.67
N LEU A 3 -10.42 1.61 4.42
CA LEU A 3 -9.78 2.41 5.46
C LEU A 3 -9.96 1.78 6.85
N ILE A 4 -11.05 1.06 7.04
CA ILE A 4 -11.37 0.46 8.35
C ILE A 4 -10.40 -0.67 8.68
N ILE A 5 -10.11 -1.58 7.74
CA ILE A 5 -9.25 -2.74 8.00
C ILE A 5 -7.83 -2.33 8.44
N PRO A 6 -7.11 -1.46 7.71
CA PRO A 6 -5.78 -1.01 8.16
C PRO A 6 -5.82 -0.28 9.50
N GLY A 7 -6.84 0.56 9.72
CA GLY A 7 -7.00 1.26 10.98
C GLY A 7 -7.30 0.32 12.16
N LEU A 8 -8.17 -0.68 11.97
CA LEU A 8 -8.42 -1.70 12.99
C LEU A 8 -7.19 -2.51 13.32
N TYR A 9 -6.35 -2.81 12.32
CA TYR A 9 -5.08 -3.49 12.52
C TYR A 9 -4.16 -2.69 13.47
N VAL A 10 -4.01 -1.38 13.25
CA VAL A 10 -3.22 -0.51 14.13
C VAL A 10 -3.82 -0.45 15.52
N VAL A 11 -5.13 -0.25 15.64
CA VAL A 11 -5.82 -0.19 16.94
C VAL A 11 -5.66 -1.50 17.70
N ALA A 12 -5.90 -2.64 17.07
CA ALA A 12 -5.76 -3.95 17.70
C ALA A 12 -4.33 -4.20 18.19
N PHE A 13 -3.34 -3.81 17.40
CA PHE A 13 -1.93 -3.95 17.78
C PHE A 13 -1.58 -3.06 18.97
N VAL A 14 -1.95 -1.78 18.96
CA VAL A 14 -1.68 -0.84 20.05
C VAL A 14 -2.36 -1.30 21.35
N VAL A 15 -3.62 -1.73 21.26
CA VAL A 15 -4.34 -2.29 22.41
C VAL A 15 -3.65 -3.55 22.92
N GLY A 16 -3.32 -4.47 22.03
CA GLY A 16 -2.59 -5.70 22.40
C GLY A 16 -1.25 -5.40 23.07
N TRP A 17 -0.53 -4.40 22.58
CA TRP A 17 0.74 -3.97 23.15
C TRP A 17 0.56 -3.35 24.54
N ILE A 18 -0.44 -2.48 24.73
CA ILE A 18 -0.78 -1.93 26.05
C ILE A 18 -1.11 -3.04 27.04
N LEU A 19 -1.88 -4.05 26.61
CA LEU A 19 -2.25 -5.18 27.46
C LEU A 19 -1.07 -6.07 27.84
N LEU A 20 -0.12 -6.27 26.93
CA LEU A 20 1.04 -7.13 27.17
C LEU A 20 2.13 -6.47 28.02
N PHE A 21 2.33 -5.16 27.85
CA PHE A 21 3.46 -4.45 28.45
C PHE A 21 3.08 -3.48 29.58
N SER A 22 1.80 -3.10 29.70
CA SER A 22 1.34 -2.40 30.89
C SER A 22 0.91 -3.43 31.93
N SER A 23 1.33 -3.25 33.17
CA SER A 23 0.83 -3.99 34.35
C SER A 23 -0.65 -3.66 34.67
N LEU A 24 -1.40 -3.14 33.68
CA LEU A 24 -2.82 -2.85 33.77
C LEU A 24 -3.59 -4.17 33.84
N THR A 25 -3.93 -4.57 35.06
CA THR A 25 -4.96 -5.59 35.26
C THR A 25 -6.30 -5.02 34.83
N ILE A 26 -6.79 -5.50 33.67
CA ILE A 26 -8.10 -5.08 33.18
C ILE A 26 -9.16 -5.77 34.02
N ASP A 27 -9.91 -4.98 34.78
CA ASP A 27 -11.08 -5.45 35.49
C ASP A 27 -12.20 -5.81 34.48
N MET A 28 -12.30 -7.10 34.19
CA MET A 28 -13.24 -7.64 33.20
C MET A 28 -14.70 -7.34 33.56
N ALA A 29 -15.02 -7.09 34.83
CA ALA A 29 -16.38 -6.71 35.26
C ALA A 29 -16.74 -5.29 34.80
N LYS A 30 -15.79 -4.35 34.86
CA LYS A 30 -16.00 -2.98 34.34
C LYS A 30 -16.06 -2.89 32.82
N ILE A 31 -15.37 -3.81 32.11
CA ILE A 31 -15.42 -3.83 30.65
C ILE A 31 -16.82 -4.23 30.16
N LYS A 32 -17.53 -5.12 30.85
CA LYS A 32 -18.82 -5.62 30.42
C LYS A 32 -19.86 -4.51 30.24
N ASP A 33 -19.83 -3.50 31.10
CA ASP A 33 -20.76 -2.35 31.03
C ASP A 33 -20.41 -1.38 29.87
N ILE A 34 -19.14 -1.34 29.46
CA ILE A 34 -18.64 -0.43 28.44
C ILE A 34 -18.54 -1.13 27.07
N THR A 35 -18.68 -2.47 27.02
CA THR A 35 -18.45 -3.29 25.81
C THR A 35 -19.29 -2.80 24.63
N ASN A 36 -20.55 -2.45 24.84
CA ASN A 36 -21.45 -2.00 23.78
C ASN A 36 -20.97 -0.66 23.16
N ILE A 37 -20.44 0.24 23.97
CA ILE A 37 -19.90 1.52 23.52
C ILE A 37 -18.60 1.30 22.78
N ILE A 38 -17.72 0.43 23.30
CA ILE A 38 -16.45 0.07 22.66
C ILE A 38 -16.66 -0.56 21.29
N VAL A 39 -17.61 -1.51 21.17
CA VAL A 39 -17.93 -2.18 19.90
C VAL A 39 -18.40 -1.19 18.84
N LEU A 40 -19.15 -0.15 19.24
CA LEU A 40 -19.57 0.93 18.33
C LEU A 40 -18.43 1.89 17.97
N LEU A 41 -17.53 2.18 18.90
CA LEU A 41 -16.43 3.13 18.68
C LEU A 41 -15.26 2.54 17.90
N ILE A 42 -14.96 1.23 18.02
CA ILE A 42 -13.85 0.58 17.33
C ILE A 42 -13.85 0.81 15.81
N PRO A 43 -14.96 0.59 15.07
CA PRO A 43 -14.99 0.84 13.63
C PRO A 43 -14.76 2.32 13.28
N PHE A 44 -15.25 3.24 14.11
CA PHE A 44 -15.10 4.67 13.90
C PHE A 44 -13.65 5.13 14.11
N VAL A 45 -13.03 4.69 15.21
CA VAL A 45 -11.60 4.93 15.47
C VAL A 45 -10.74 4.27 14.39
N GLY A 46 -11.05 3.03 14.01
CA GLY A 46 -10.37 2.32 12.90
C GLY A 46 -10.48 3.08 11.58
N PHE A 47 -11.62 3.71 11.30
CA PHE A 47 -11.80 4.53 10.11
C PHE A 47 -10.91 5.79 10.14
N ILE A 48 -10.87 6.53 11.27
CA ILE A 48 -10.05 7.73 11.43
C ILE A 48 -8.56 7.39 11.29
N VAL A 49 -8.10 6.36 12.00
CA VAL A 49 -6.71 5.91 11.93
C VAL A 49 -6.36 5.44 10.53
N GLY A 50 -7.24 4.67 9.87
CA GLY A 50 -7.04 4.21 8.50
C GLY A 50 -6.98 5.37 7.50
N TYR A 51 -7.77 6.42 7.67
CA TYR A 51 -7.71 7.63 6.86
C TYR A 51 -6.38 8.37 7.05
N PHE A 52 -5.91 8.49 8.29
CA PHE A 52 -4.60 9.07 8.58
C PHE A 52 -3.47 8.28 7.90
N VAL A 53 -3.48 6.95 8.02
CA VAL A 53 -2.51 6.08 7.33
C VAL A 53 -2.56 6.29 5.81
N GLU A 54 -3.75 6.37 5.22
CA GLU A 54 -3.93 6.63 3.79
C GLU A 54 -3.28 7.96 3.36
N CYS A 55 -3.53 9.05 4.10
CA CYS A 55 -2.97 10.36 3.81
C CYS A 55 -1.43 10.34 3.86
N VAL A 56 -0.87 9.76 4.93
CA VAL A 56 0.58 9.70 5.10
C VAL A 56 1.22 8.79 4.06
N MET A 57 0.64 7.62 3.79
CA MET A 57 1.16 6.70 2.78
C MET A 57 1.06 7.26 1.36
N SER A 58 0.04 8.05 1.05
CA SER A 58 -0.05 8.77 -0.22
C SER A 58 1.09 9.76 -0.41
N ALA A 59 1.48 10.47 0.66
CA ALA A 59 2.63 11.38 0.63
C ALA A 59 3.97 10.61 0.52
N LEU A 60 4.13 9.56 1.30
CA LEU A 60 5.35 8.74 1.33
C LEU A 60 5.53 7.90 0.06
N GLU A 61 4.47 7.53 -0.64
CA GLU A 61 4.54 6.76 -1.88
C GLU A 61 5.49 7.39 -2.90
N HIS A 62 5.46 8.73 -3.01
CA HIS A 62 6.38 9.45 -3.87
C HIS A 62 7.84 9.26 -3.47
N VAL A 63 8.12 9.31 -2.17
CA VAL A 63 9.48 9.10 -1.61
C VAL A 63 9.95 7.67 -1.86
N PHE A 64 9.10 6.66 -1.63
CA PHE A 64 9.45 5.26 -1.89
C PHE A 64 9.78 5.00 -3.36
N TYR A 65 9.06 5.63 -4.30
CA TYR A 65 9.39 5.49 -5.73
C TYR A 65 10.64 6.26 -6.13
N LEU A 66 10.99 7.35 -5.46
CA LEU A 66 12.26 8.05 -5.66
C LEU A 66 13.44 7.18 -5.18
N LEU A 67 13.32 6.57 -4.00
CA LEU A 67 14.34 5.68 -3.44
C LEU A 67 14.49 4.39 -4.27
N GLY A 68 13.40 3.84 -4.79
CA GLY A 68 13.40 2.67 -5.67
C GLY A 68 13.89 2.95 -7.10
N GLY A 69 14.16 4.21 -7.45
CA GLY A 69 14.75 4.63 -8.72
C GLY A 69 13.84 4.49 -9.95
N ARG A 70 12.68 3.82 -9.85
CA ARG A 70 11.75 3.63 -10.99
C ARG A 70 10.31 3.57 -10.51
N ARG A 71 9.45 4.34 -11.18
CA ARG A 71 8.00 4.23 -11.01
C ARG A 71 7.46 2.95 -11.64
N PRO A 72 6.37 2.36 -11.12
CA PRO A 72 5.76 1.16 -11.67
C PRO A 72 5.41 1.28 -13.16
N SER A 73 4.94 2.46 -13.60
CA SER A 73 4.65 2.75 -15.01
C SER A 73 5.87 2.56 -15.91
N LYS A 74 7.02 3.11 -15.52
CA LYS A 74 8.27 2.94 -16.27
C LYS A 74 8.75 1.50 -16.25
N THR A 75 8.67 0.83 -15.10
CA THR A 75 9.09 -0.57 -14.94
C THR A 75 8.34 -1.48 -15.90
N ILE A 76 7.03 -1.27 -16.05
CA ILE A 76 6.18 -2.08 -16.94
C ILE A 76 6.40 -1.72 -18.38
N LEU A 77 6.42 -0.43 -18.75
CA LEU A 77 6.65 0.01 -20.14
C LEU A 77 8.02 -0.38 -20.65
N CYS A 78 9.07 -0.29 -19.81
CA CYS A 78 10.42 -0.72 -20.19
C CYS A 78 10.63 -2.24 -20.14
N ASN A 79 9.62 -3.02 -19.75
CA ASN A 79 9.72 -4.48 -19.57
C ASN A 79 10.92 -4.90 -18.68
N SER A 80 11.24 -4.05 -17.69
CA SER A 80 12.47 -4.17 -16.89
C SER A 80 12.45 -5.39 -15.96
N PHE A 81 11.27 -5.97 -15.68
CA PHE A 81 11.09 -7.21 -14.93
C PHE A 81 10.64 -8.31 -15.90
N ARG A 82 11.57 -8.87 -16.65
CA ARG A 82 11.32 -10.01 -17.53
C ARG A 82 10.76 -11.18 -16.70
N GLY A 83 9.52 -11.54 -16.92
CA GLY A 83 8.90 -12.74 -16.37
C GLY A 83 7.63 -12.51 -15.55
N LEU A 84 7.65 -11.72 -14.47
CA LEU A 84 6.49 -11.58 -13.58
C LEU A 84 5.46 -10.53 -14.05
N TYR A 85 5.95 -9.44 -14.66
CA TYR A 85 5.10 -8.32 -15.08
C TYR A 85 5.18 -8.06 -16.58
N ALA A 86 5.84 -8.96 -17.35
CA ALA A 86 5.96 -8.81 -18.78
C ALA A 86 4.57 -8.63 -19.40
N LEU A 87 4.30 -7.44 -19.85
CA LEU A 87 3.20 -7.14 -20.76
C LEU A 87 3.81 -7.18 -22.16
N LYS A 88 3.32 -8.06 -23.02
CA LYS A 88 3.62 -8.00 -24.43
C LYS A 88 2.75 -6.87 -25.00
N LEU A 89 3.15 -5.62 -24.69
CA LEU A 89 2.55 -4.46 -25.31
C LEU A 89 2.90 -4.56 -26.79
N GLU A 90 1.91 -4.69 -27.63
CA GLU A 90 2.04 -4.45 -29.05
C GLU A 90 2.49 -2.99 -29.16
N ASN A 91 3.41 -2.64 -29.97
CA ASN A 91 4.06 -1.31 -30.05
C ASN A 91 3.10 -0.11 -30.24
N LYS A 92 1.79 -0.28 -30.05
CA LYS A 92 0.72 0.70 -30.23
C LYS A 92 0.84 1.89 -29.29
N ILE A 93 1.08 1.64 -27.98
CA ILE A 93 1.27 2.72 -26.98
C ILE A 93 2.50 3.55 -27.35
N PHE A 94 3.61 2.90 -27.73
CA PHE A 94 4.84 3.60 -28.08
C PHE A 94 4.68 4.43 -29.36
N SER A 95 4.02 3.87 -30.39
CA SER A 95 3.70 4.58 -31.62
C SER A 95 2.79 5.78 -31.38
N LYS A 96 1.76 5.62 -30.54
CA LYS A 96 0.80 6.70 -30.20
C LYS A 96 1.45 7.87 -29.49
N HIS A 97 2.47 7.62 -28.66
CA HIS A 97 3.12 8.63 -27.83
C HIS A 97 4.50 9.05 -28.31
N ASP A 98 4.88 8.68 -29.55
CA ASP A 98 6.18 9.01 -30.17
C ASP A 98 7.37 8.74 -29.25
N CYS A 99 7.39 7.57 -28.62
CA CYS A 99 8.45 7.20 -27.69
C CYS A 99 8.95 5.78 -27.94
N THR A 100 10.19 5.52 -27.55
CA THR A 100 10.80 4.19 -27.61
C THR A 100 11.03 3.63 -26.20
N ILE A 101 11.12 2.31 -26.08
CA ILE A 101 11.38 1.63 -24.79
C ILE A 101 12.64 2.16 -24.13
N GLU A 102 13.67 2.49 -24.90
CA GLU A 102 14.98 2.93 -24.42
C GLU A 102 14.98 4.39 -23.95
N SER A 103 14.17 5.24 -24.62
CA SER A 103 14.15 6.69 -24.37
C SER A 103 13.15 7.15 -23.33
N ILE A 104 12.26 6.26 -22.84
CA ILE A 104 11.17 6.66 -21.96
C ILE A 104 11.66 7.07 -20.56
N LYS A 105 11.44 8.34 -20.19
CA LYS A 105 11.72 8.87 -18.85
C LYS A 105 10.57 8.57 -17.89
N ASN A 106 10.82 8.65 -16.58
CA ASN A 106 9.80 8.45 -15.53
C ASN A 106 8.58 9.39 -15.70
N GLU A 107 8.82 10.63 -16.11
CA GLU A 107 7.78 11.65 -16.32
C GLU A 107 6.85 11.25 -17.46
N LYS A 108 7.42 10.87 -18.61
CA LYS A 108 6.65 10.45 -19.79
C LYS A 108 5.88 9.15 -19.53
N ALA A 109 6.49 8.18 -18.85
CA ALA A 109 5.82 6.96 -18.46
C ALA A 109 4.63 7.22 -17.52
N ASN A 110 4.75 8.21 -16.62
CA ASN A 110 3.66 8.60 -15.74
C ASN A 110 2.55 9.37 -16.48
N GLU A 111 2.91 10.23 -17.44
CA GLU A 111 1.97 10.93 -18.32
C GLU A 111 1.11 9.92 -19.10
N ILE A 112 1.75 8.93 -19.73
CA ILE A 112 1.06 7.85 -20.45
C ILE A 112 0.09 7.11 -19.50
N LEU A 113 0.52 6.80 -18.28
CA LEU A 113 -0.35 6.15 -17.30
C LEU A 113 -1.54 7.02 -16.91
N GLN A 114 -1.38 8.35 -16.80
CA GLN A 114 -2.50 9.24 -16.48
C GLN A 114 -3.50 9.32 -17.65
N ILE A 115 -3.01 9.42 -18.88
CA ILE A 115 -3.86 9.38 -20.08
C ILE A 115 -4.61 8.05 -20.14
N ALA A 116 -3.91 6.93 -19.93
CA ALA A 116 -4.53 5.60 -19.89
C ALA A 116 -5.66 5.53 -18.85
N LYS A 117 -5.46 6.01 -17.63
CA LYS A 117 -6.48 6.05 -16.57
C LYS A 117 -7.72 6.87 -16.91
N GLN A 118 -7.57 7.90 -17.76
CA GLN A 118 -8.68 8.73 -18.20
C GLN A 118 -9.46 8.10 -19.38
N SER A 119 -8.77 7.29 -20.18
CA SER A 119 -9.30 6.73 -21.43
C SER A 119 -9.98 5.37 -21.26
N ILE A 120 -9.71 4.66 -20.16
CA ILE A 120 -10.26 3.32 -19.90
C ILE A 120 -11.52 3.37 -19.05
N ASP A 121 -12.34 2.34 -19.18
CA ASP A 121 -13.43 2.08 -18.26
C ASP A 121 -12.87 1.70 -16.88
N ARG A 122 -13.18 2.55 -15.89
CA ARG A 122 -12.68 2.40 -14.51
C ARG A 122 -13.16 1.11 -13.85
N GLU A 123 -14.35 0.62 -14.18
CA GLU A 123 -14.91 -0.58 -13.56
C GLU A 123 -14.04 -1.80 -13.81
N LYS A 124 -13.44 -1.91 -15.01
CA LYS A 124 -12.58 -3.04 -15.39
C LYS A 124 -11.31 -3.17 -14.56
N VAL A 125 -10.79 -2.06 -14.05
CA VAL A 125 -9.53 -2.02 -13.29
C VAL A 125 -9.73 -1.72 -11.81
N GLU A 126 -10.96 -1.45 -11.39
CA GLU A 126 -11.27 -1.02 -10.02
C GLU A 126 -10.82 -2.03 -8.97
N VAL A 127 -11.03 -3.33 -9.19
CA VAL A 127 -10.61 -4.39 -8.25
C VAL A 127 -9.10 -4.33 -8.01
N PHE A 128 -8.30 -4.17 -9.07
CA PHE A 128 -6.84 -4.09 -8.96
C PHE A 128 -6.40 -2.80 -8.27
N ARG A 129 -7.09 -1.68 -8.55
CA ARG A 129 -6.87 -0.40 -7.86
C ARG A 129 -7.12 -0.53 -6.36
N LEU A 130 -8.24 -1.17 -5.99
CA LEU A 130 -8.62 -1.40 -4.61
C LEU A 130 -7.62 -2.27 -3.86
N ASN A 131 -7.16 -3.36 -4.48
CA ASN A 131 -6.16 -4.25 -3.91
C ASN A 131 -4.82 -3.54 -3.70
N SER A 132 -4.39 -2.71 -4.67
CA SER A 132 -3.18 -1.90 -4.52
C SER A 132 -3.28 -0.91 -3.36
N MET A 133 -4.42 -0.21 -3.22
CA MET A 133 -4.65 0.73 -2.11
C MET A 133 -4.69 0.01 -0.76
N LEU A 134 -5.38 -1.12 -0.68
CA LEU A 134 -5.45 -1.91 0.55
C LEU A 134 -4.06 -2.41 0.96
N ALA A 135 -3.30 -2.95 0.01
CA ALA A 135 -1.94 -3.43 0.25
C ALA A 135 -1.02 -2.31 0.76
N ARG A 136 -1.11 -1.10 0.17
CA ARG A 136 -0.39 0.09 0.60
C ARG A 136 -0.73 0.46 2.05
N ASN A 137 -2.00 0.46 2.40
CA ASN A 137 -2.44 0.86 3.72
C ASN A 137 -2.07 -0.18 4.80
N ILE A 138 -2.09 -1.47 4.46
CA ILE A 138 -1.62 -2.53 5.35
C ILE A 138 -0.10 -2.37 5.59
N PHE A 139 0.68 -2.17 4.53
CA PHE A 139 2.10 -1.88 4.66
C PHE A 139 2.35 -0.64 5.53
N GLY A 140 1.64 0.46 5.26
CA GLY A 140 1.76 1.69 6.03
C GLY A 140 1.46 1.50 7.51
N SER A 141 0.38 0.77 7.83
CA SER A 141 0.01 0.45 9.21
C SER A 141 1.12 -0.33 9.91
N GLN A 142 1.65 -1.37 9.27
CA GLN A 142 2.73 -2.18 9.83
C GLN A 142 4.03 -1.37 9.97
N PHE A 143 4.35 -0.53 9.00
CA PHE A 143 5.54 0.34 9.03
C PHE A 143 5.47 1.33 10.20
N PHE A 144 4.33 1.98 10.42
CA PHE A 144 4.11 2.84 11.58
C PHE A 144 4.25 2.09 12.91
N LEU A 145 3.69 0.89 12.99
CA LEU A 145 3.81 0.07 14.20
C LEU A 145 5.26 -0.31 14.48
N THR A 146 6.04 -0.63 13.45
CA THR A 146 7.47 -0.91 13.59
C THR A 146 8.23 0.31 14.10
N ILE A 147 7.91 1.51 13.56
CA ILE A 147 8.50 2.78 14.02
C ILE A 147 8.12 3.06 15.48
N LEU A 148 6.83 2.96 15.84
CA LEU A 148 6.37 3.17 17.20
C LEU A 148 7.05 2.21 18.18
N TYR A 149 7.22 0.95 17.78
CA TYR A 149 7.95 -0.02 18.59
C TYR A 149 9.41 0.40 18.82
N CYS A 150 10.09 0.93 17.81
CA CYS A 150 11.46 1.45 17.94
C CYS A 150 11.56 2.58 18.97
N PHE A 151 10.56 3.48 19.02
CA PHE A 151 10.56 4.59 19.97
C PHE A 151 10.16 4.19 21.39
N ALA A 152 9.36 3.15 21.52
CA ALA A 152 8.84 2.71 22.81
C ALA A 152 9.75 1.71 23.54
N SER A 153 10.63 1.02 22.83
CA SER A 153 11.59 0.09 23.43
C SER A 153 12.90 0.80 23.77
N ASP A 154 13.29 0.81 25.03
CA ASP A 154 14.58 1.37 25.47
C ASP A 154 15.81 0.59 24.93
N CYS A 155 15.57 -0.56 24.33
CA CYS A 155 16.58 -1.44 23.75
C CYS A 155 16.47 -1.50 22.22
N PHE A 156 16.92 -0.46 21.55
CA PHE A 156 17.12 -0.49 20.09
C PHE A 156 17.95 -1.72 19.69
N CYS A 157 17.41 -2.58 18.83
CA CYS A 157 18.10 -3.69 18.18
C CYS A 157 18.41 -4.95 18.98
N LYS A 158 17.93 -5.14 20.21
CA LYS A 158 18.20 -6.38 20.97
C LYS A 158 17.05 -7.38 21.04
N ASP A 159 15.82 -6.93 20.75
CA ASP A 159 14.64 -7.78 20.89
C ASP A 159 14.30 -8.50 19.59
N GLY A 160 14.11 -9.81 19.66
CA GLY A 160 13.65 -10.62 18.53
C GLY A 160 12.35 -10.10 17.90
N TYR A 161 11.48 -9.46 18.67
CA TYR A 161 10.24 -8.84 18.20
C TYR A 161 10.45 -7.70 17.19
N PHE A 162 11.51 -6.90 17.34
CA PHE A 162 11.87 -5.86 16.37
C PHE A 162 12.17 -6.46 15.01
N TYR A 163 12.99 -7.50 14.96
CA TYR A 163 13.34 -8.17 13.70
C TYR A 163 12.14 -8.85 13.05
N ILE A 164 11.25 -9.43 13.85
CA ILE A 164 9.99 -10.01 13.35
C ILE A 164 9.12 -8.90 12.75
N SER A 165 8.93 -7.79 13.45
CA SER A 165 8.13 -6.65 12.96
C SER A 165 8.71 -6.05 11.67
N LEU A 166 10.04 -5.94 11.59
CA LEU A 166 10.74 -5.48 10.39
C LEU A 166 10.55 -6.46 9.22
N ALA A 167 10.69 -7.77 9.47
CA ALA A 167 10.48 -8.80 8.45
C ALA A 167 9.04 -8.78 7.92
N VAL A 168 8.04 -8.63 8.81
CA VAL A 168 6.63 -8.51 8.41
C VAL A 168 6.40 -7.22 7.61
N SER A 169 7.03 -6.10 7.98
CA SER A 169 6.97 -4.85 7.21
C SER A 169 7.53 -5.02 5.80
N LEU A 170 8.65 -5.72 5.65
CA LEU A 170 9.24 -6.03 4.34
C LEU A 170 8.31 -6.92 3.50
N LEU A 171 7.68 -7.93 4.09
CA LEU A 171 6.71 -8.78 3.38
C LEU A 171 5.53 -7.95 2.85
N PHE A 172 4.97 -7.05 3.68
CA PHE A 172 3.89 -6.19 3.24
C PHE A 172 4.33 -5.13 2.22
N PHE A 173 5.59 -4.67 2.28
CA PHE A 173 6.17 -3.82 1.23
C PHE A 173 6.19 -4.53 -0.11
N PHE A 174 6.67 -5.77 -0.18
CA PHE A 174 6.67 -6.56 -1.41
C PHE A 174 5.25 -6.86 -1.89
N TYR A 175 4.32 -7.12 -0.98
CA TYR A 175 2.90 -7.31 -1.29
C TYR A 175 2.29 -6.06 -1.94
N TRP A 176 2.51 -4.88 -1.35
CA TRP A 176 2.08 -3.61 -1.94
C TRP A 176 2.73 -3.35 -3.29
N PHE A 177 4.04 -3.54 -3.41
CA PHE A 177 4.79 -3.36 -4.64
C PHE A 177 4.23 -4.25 -5.76
N HIS A 178 3.96 -5.52 -5.46
CA HIS A 178 3.34 -6.46 -6.39
C HIS A 178 1.96 -5.96 -6.89
N HIS A 179 1.06 -5.65 -5.97
CA HIS A 179 -0.29 -5.21 -6.33
C HIS A 179 -0.31 -3.90 -7.12
N THR A 180 0.61 -2.98 -6.83
CA THR A 180 0.74 -1.74 -7.60
C THR A 180 1.19 -2.01 -9.03
N HIS A 181 2.15 -2.91 -9.24
CA HIS A 181 2.59 -3.30 -10.58
C HIS A 181 1.48 -4.02 -11.35
N VAL A 182 0.76 -4.92 -10.71
CA VAL A 182 -0.39 -5.60 -11.30
C VAL A 182 -1.45 -4.58 -11.73
N TYR A 183 -1.81 -3.63 -10.89
CA TYR A 183 -2.76 -2.58 -11.22
C TYR A 183 -2.31 -1.77 -12.46
N VAL A 184 -1.07 -1.26 -12.47
CA VAL A 184 -0.54 -0.47 -13.58
C VAL A 184 -0.49 -1.31 -14.88
N LYS A 185 -0.11 -2.58 -14.78
CA LYS A 185 -0.13 -3.52 -15.91
C LYS A 185 -1.53 -3.61 -16.55
N TYR A 186 -2.57 -3.81 -15.72
CA TYR A 186 -3.93 -3.93 -16.22
C TYR A 186 -4.44 -2.62 -16.82
N VAL A 187 -4.11 -1.46 -16.23
CA VAL A 187 -4.45 -0.15 -16.80
C VAL A 187 -3.85 0.02 -18.18
N LEU A 188 -2.58 -0.29 -18.37
CA LEU A 188 -1.90 -0.15 -19.66
C LEU A 188 -2.42 -1.17 -20.69
N ALA A 189 -2.73 -2.39 -20.27
CA ALA A 189 -3.31 -3.41 -21.15
C ALA A 189 -4.71 -3.02 -21.66
N GLU A 190 -5.57 -2.48 -20.79
CA GLU A 190 -6.88 -2.00 -21.20
C GLU A 190 -6.76 -0.76 -22.08
N TYR A 191 -5.81 0.14 -21.79
CA TYR A 191 -5.57 1.30 -22.65
C TYR A 191 -5.12 0.90 -24.07
N GLU A 192 -4.22 -0.08 -24.19
CA GLU A 192 -3.77 -0.56 -25.48
C GLU A 192 -4.94 -1.07 -26.37
N LYS A 193 -5.93 -1.73 -25.76
CA LYS A 193 -7.14 -2.18 -26.48
C LYS A 193 -8.02 -1.02 -26.99
N THR A 194 -7.90 0.16 -26.41
CA THR A 194 -8.65 1.35 -26.86
C THR A 194 -7.96 2.09 -27.99
N LEU A 195 -6.76 1.67 -28.39
CA LEU A 195 -5.97 2.28 -29.46
C LEU A 195 -6.19 1.60 -30.84
N ASP A 196 -7.09 0.64 -30.90
CA ASP A 196 -7.55 0.03 -32.17
C ASP A 196 -8.56 0.98 -32.88
#